data_8a2e01cac449b034085a45ed7a2a5bc6
#
_entry.id   8a2e01cac449b034085a45ed7a2a5bc6
#
_cell.length_a   1.000
_cell.length_b   1.000
_cell.length_c   1.000
_cell.angle_alpha   90.00
_cell.angle_beta   90.00
_cell.angle_gamma   90.00
#
_symmetry.space_group_name_H-M   'P 1'
#
loop_
_entity.id
_entity.type
_entity.pdbx_description
1 polymer ?
#
loop_
_entity_poly.entity_id
_entity_poly.type
_entity_poly.pdbx_seq_one_letter_code
_entity_poly.pdbx_strand_id
1 'polypeptide(L)'
;MIPKSTPAIPPRNWFMKLAIKGLILSWLFNLAAGSLLEAGELRINRAFGPEVPTGPYKHPACMTELKNGDLYLVYYGGNGEYATDTAVFGSRLEKGQTQWTRPKPIAHDPFRSVGNGVIWEAPDGVVWLFYVVRYGETWSTSRLQFKLSHDNAETWSDASVLSLDEGDMVRGRPIVLNNGDYLLPIYHETGRDPESVGPDSTSLFLRFDPTKKIWTKTGPIRSRKGNIQPAVVQLTDNDLIAYCRRGGDYSPKTIGYIVRAESHDGGLTWSEGKDSAFPNPNAAIDFIKLKSGRLVLIFNDSMTRRTPLTASLSSDQDRTWPVRRNIIEGDRDFGYPSAFQASDGRIHLVFTSDRRTVVNHAVFDEDWVVNGATGDAK
;
A
#
# COMPACT_ATOMS: atom_id res chain seq x y z
N MET A 1 26.93 -85.37 -9.35
CA MET A 1 28.06 -85.95 -8.62
C MET A 1 28.54 -84.99 -7.59
N ILE A 2 28.51 -85.40 -6.39
CA ILE A 2 28.97 -84.84 -5.09
C ILE A 2 30.54 -84.74 -5.10
N PRO A 3 31.25 -83.93 -4.33
CA PRO A 3 31.06 -83.61 -2.93
C PRO A 3 31.41 -82.15 -2.50
N LYS A 4 30.80 -81.64 -1.49
CA LYS A 4 31.13 -81.54 -0.05
C LYS A 4 32.57 -81.17 0.31
N SER A 5 32.70 -79.98 0.98
CA SER A 5 33.36 -79.95 2.30
C SER A 5 33.31 -78.54 2.93
N THR A 6 32.67 -78.45 4.08
CA THR A 6 32.96 -77.58 5.22
C THR A 6 34.06 -78.25 6.09
N PRO A 7 34.65 -77.70 7.16
CA PRO A 7 34.57 -76.42 7.86
C PRO A 7 35.93 -75.90 8.37
N ALA A 8 36.01 -74.80 9.05
CA ALA A 8 36.76 -74.61 10.32
C ALA A 8 36.63 -73.19 10.90
N ILE A 9 36.18 -73.11 12.14
CA ILE A 9 36.35 -72.06 13.16
C ILE A 9 37.42 -72.64 14.15
N PRO A 10 38.12 -71.89 14.98
CA PRO A 10 38.26 -70.54 15.50
C PRO A 10 39.75 -70.14 15.76
N PRO A 11 40.21 -69.30 16.75
CA PRO A 11 39.61 -68.78 18.00
C PRO A 11 39.91 -67.29 18.40
N ARG A 12 39.07 -66.83 19.27
CA ARG A 12 39.26 -66.03 20.51
C ARG A 12 40.31 -64.92 20.66
N ASN A 13 39.75 -63.75 21.08
CA ASN A 13 40.28 -62.80 22.06
C ASN A 13 41.52 -61.99 21.76
N TRP A 14 41.24 -60.70 21.58
CA TRP A 14 42.05 -59.66 22.26
C TRP A 14 41.19 -58.41 22.52
N PHE A 15 41.12 -58.09 23.82
CA PHE A 15 40.58 -56.84 24.34
C PHE A 15 41.44 -55.69 23.87
N MET A 16 40.83 -54.70 23.23
CA MET A 16 41.42 -53.39 23.17
C MET A 16 40.35 -52.35 23.40
N LYS A 17 40.52 -51.60 24.45
CA LYS A 17 39.78 -50.44 24.86
C LYS A 17 39.89 -49.37 23.74
N LEU A 18 38.78 -48.97 23.14
CA LEU A 18 38.71 -47.73 22.37
C LEU A 18 37.70 -46.83 23.01
N ALA A 19 38.16 -45.62 23.34
CA ALA A 19 37.44 -44.54 23.92
C ALA A 19 36.31 -44.09 23.00
N ILE A 20 35.11 -44.00 23.53
CA ILE A 20 33.96 -43.39 22.91
C ILE A 20 34.22 -41.89 22.93
N LYS A 21 34.68 -41.33 21.84
CA LYS A 21 34.56 -39.89 21.58
C LYS A 21 33.14 -39.62 21.07
N GLY A 22 32.31 -39.07 21.95
CA GLY A 22 31.00 -38.60 21.59
C GLY A 22 31.09 -37.48 20.55
N LEU A 23 30.63 -37.77 19.35
CA LEU A 23 30.31 -36.72 18.37
C LEU A 23 28.96 -36.13 18.79
N ILE A 24 29.00 -35.00 19.48
CA ILE A 24 27.84 -34.13 19.64
C ILE A 24 27.67 -33.44 18.30
N LEU A 25 26.74 -33.92 17.49
CA LEU A 25 26.25 -33.24 16.29
C LEU A 25 25.39 -32.07 16.78
N SER A 26 26.02 -30.91 16.95
CA SER A 26 25.30 -29.66 17.19
C SER A 26 24.54 -29.31 15.92
N TRP A 27 23.25 -29.56 15.93
CA TRP A 27 22.30 -28.94 14.99
C TRP A 27 22.27 -27.46 15.32
N LEU A 28 23.06 -26.68 14.61
CA LEU A 28 22.87 -25.23 14.51
C LEU A 28 21.55 -25.00 13.75
N PHE A 29 20.48 -24.86 14.49
CA PHE A 29 19.32 -24.15 14.02
C PHE A 29 19.78 -22.73 13.74
N ASN A 30 20.06 -22.42 12.49
CA ASN A 30 20.06 -21.05 12.01
C ASN A 30 18.60 -20.55 12.08
N LEU A 31 18.18 -20.14 13.27
CA LEU A 31 17.13 -19.16 13.41
C LEU A 31 17.67 -17.90 12.74
N ALA A 32 17.26 -17.67 11.49
CA ALA A 32 17.32 -16.35 10.90
C ALA A 32 16.36 -15.47 11.71
N ALA A 33 16.83 -15.00 12.87
CA ALA A 33 16.21 -13.92 13.59
C ALA A 33 16.26 -12.73 12.65
N GLY A 34 15.12 -12.39 12.05
CA GLY A 34 14.98 -11.13 11.38
C GLY A 34 15.42 -10.07 12.38
N SER A 35 16.55 -9.41 12.12
CA SER A 35 17.04 -8.36 13.01
C SER A 35 15.91 -7.35 13.17
N LEU A 36 15.49 -7.14 14.40
CA LEU A 36 14.58 -6.05 14.72
C LEU A 36 15.22 -4.76 14.19
N LEU A 37 14.46 -3.98 13.45
CA LEU A 37 14.91 -2.68 12.99
C LEU A 37 15.17 -1.83 14.23
N GLU A 38 16.35 -1.23 14.35
CA GLU A 38 16.63 -0.29 15.42
C GLU A 38 15.83 1.00 15.22
N ALA A 39 15.60 1.76 16.31
CA ALA A 39 14.92 3.04 16.22
C ALA A 39 15.75 4.02 15.34
N GLY A 40 15.07 4.74 14.47
CA GLY A 40 15.71 5.65 13.54
C GLY A 40 16.33 5.02 12.28
N GLU A 41 16.00 3.78 11.97
CA GLU A 41 16.44 3.09 10.74
C GLU A 41 15.37 3.05 9.66
N LEU A 42 15.80 3.01 8.41
CA LEU A 42 14.99 2.72 7.24
C LEU A 42 15.45 1.40 6.61
N ARG A 43 14.53 0.49 6.40
CA ARG A 43 14.75 -0.72 5.61
C ARG A 43 13.83 -0.77 4.42
N ILE A 44 14.38 -1.01 3.22
CA ILE A 44 13.61 -1.19 1.99
C ILE A 44 13.90 -2.57 1.44
N ASN A 45 12.86 -3.36 1.24
CA ASN A 45 12.93 -4.68 0.65
C ASN A 45 12.06 -4.72 -0.62
N ARG A 46 12.50 -5.46 -1.61
CA ARG A 46 11.65 -5.82 -2.75
C ARG A 46 10.68 -6.92 -2.32
N ALA A 47 9.38 -6.60 -2.29
CA ALA A 47 8.35 -7.59 -2.00
C ALA A 47 8.11 -8.50 -3.20
N PHE A 48 7.90 -7.92 -4.39
CA PHE A 48 7.65 -8.65 -5.63
C PHE A 48 8.38 -8.00 -6.80
N GLY A 49 8.83 -8.82 -7.74
CA GLY A 49 9.47 -8.40 -8.98
C GLY A 49 8.87 -9.09 -10.21
N PRO A 50 9.45 -8.86 -11.39
CA PRO A 50 8.94 -9.43 -12.65
C PRO A 50 8.98 -10.97 -12.71
N GLU A 51 9.78 -11.61 -11.86
CA GLU A 51 9.86 -13.08 -11.74
C GLU A 51 8.60 -13.71 -11.13
N VAL A 52 7.76 -12.93 -10.45
CA VAL A 52 6.51 -13.41 -9.85
C VAL A 52 5.45 -13.56 -10.95
N PRO A 53 4.84 -14.76 -11.12
CA PRO A 53 3.99 -15.08 -12.27
C PRO A 53 2.57 -14.48 -12.13
N THR A 54 2.48 -13.17 -11.97
CA THR A 54 1.24 -12.39 -11.93
C THR A 54 1.18 -11.38 -13.07
N GLY A 55 1.93 -11.64 -14.14
CA GLY A 55 2.18 -10.71 -15.23
C GLY A 55 3.32 -9.74 -14.93
N PRO A 56 3.89 -9.07 -15.94
CA PRO A 56 4.97 -8.10 -15.75
C PRO A 56 4.50 -6.86 -14.98
N TYR A 57 3.27 -6.43 -15.15
CA TYR A 57 2.70 -5.24 -14.50
C TYR A 57 2.25 -5.54 -13.06
N LYS A 58 2.64 -4.70 -12.11
CA LYS A 58 2.32 -4.81 -10.67
C LYS A 58 2.10 -3.42 -10.08
N HIS A 59 0.85 -2.90 -10.17
CA HIS A 59 0.62 -1.52 -9.79
C HIS A 59 -0.87 -1.16 -9.68
N PRO A 60 -1.25 -0.20 -8.78
CA PRO A 60 -0.54 0.14 -7.57
C PRO A 60 -0.67 -0.93 -6.49
N ALA A 61 0.15 -0.82 -5.46
CA ALA A 61 0.08 -1.67 -4.29
C ALA A 61 -0.57 -0.94 -3.10
N CYS A 62 -1.20 -1.72 -2.23
CA CYS A 62 -1.74 -1.28 -0.94
C CYS A 62 -1.53 -2.38 0.10
N MET A 63 -1.37 -2.02 1.37
CA MET A 63 -1.09 -2.97 2.44
C MET A 63 -1.81 -2.59 3.73
N THR A 64 -2.14 -3.58 4.55
CA THR A 64 -2.68 -3.41 5.90
C THR A 64 -2.03 -4.40 6.86
N GLU A 65 -2.01 -4.08 8.15
CA GLU A 65 -1.78 -5.04 9.22
C GLU A 65 -3.12 -5.68 9.57
N LEU A 66 -3.14 -7.01 9.70
CA LEU A 66 -4.30 -7.77 10.14
C LEU A 66 -4.29 -7.92 11.67
N LYS A 67 -5.45 -8.18 12.26
CA LYS A 67 -5.64 -8.33 13.72
C LYS A 67 -4.73 -9.39 14.34
N ASN A 68 -4.36 -10.42 13.59
CA ASN A 68 -3.41 -11.45 14.03
C ASN A 68 -1.93 -10.99 13.97
N GLY A 69 -1.67 -9.79 13.48
CA GLY A 69 -0.36 -9.18 13.33
C GLY A 69 0.37 -9.53 12.02
N ASP A 70 -0.28 -10.24 11.09
CA ASP A 70 0.24 -10.45 9.75
C ASP A 70 0.10 -9.17 8.93
N LEU A 71 0.98 -8.99 7.95
CA LEU A 71 0.79 -7.97 6.91
C LEU A 71 0.12 -8.60 5.69
N TYR A 72 -0.88 -7.93 5.15
CA TYR A 72 -1.53 -8.34 3.92
C TYR A 72 -1.39 -7.26 2.85
N LEU A 73 -0.78 -7.63 1.73
CA LEU A 73 -0.46 -6.74 0.61
C LEU A 73 -1.29 -7.13 -0.60
N VAL A 74 -1.86 -6.13 -1.28
CA VAL A 74 -2.55 -6.31 -2.55
C VAL A 74 -1.94 -5.41 -3.62
N TYR A 75 -1.99 -5.88 -4.87
CA TYR A 75 -1.70 -5.09 -6.08
C TYR A 75 -2.48 -5.67 -7.24
N TYR A 76 -2.78 -4.90 -8.27
CA TYR A 76 -3.26 -5.52 -9.49
C TYR A 76 -2.09 -5.82 -10.44
N GLY A 77 -2.17 -6.96 -11.11
CA GLY A 77 -1.16 -7.46 -12.01
C GLY A 77 -1.79 -8.01 -13.27
N GLY A 78 -0.98 -8.13 -14.32
CA GLY A 78 -1.36 -8.61 -15.65
C GLY A 78 -0.34 -8.17 -16.69
N ASN A 79 -0.71 -8.17 -17.95
CA ASN A 79 0.18 -7.78 -19.06
C ASN A 79 0.34 -6.25 -19.18
N GLY A 80 -0.52 -5.45 -18.58
CA GLY A 80 -0.43 -3.98 -18.62
C GLY A 80 -1.58 -3.31 -17.91
N GLU A 81 -1.52 -1.98 -17.82
CA GLU A 81 -2.48 -1.17 -17.05
C GLU A 81 -3.94 -1.33 -17.53
N TYR A 82 -4.13 -1.48 -18.83
CA TYR A 82 -5.44 -1.58 -19.45
C TYR A 82 -5.74 -2.98 -19.98
N ALA A 83 -4.88 -3.96 -19.70
CA ALA A 83 -5.06 -5.32 -20.19
C ALA A 83 -6.27 -6.00 -19.52
N THR A 84 -6.99 -6.81 -20.30
CA THR A 84 -8.19 -7.52 -19.81
C THR A 84 -7.86 -8.71 -18.91
N ASP A 85 -6.59 -9.11 -18.84
CA ASP A 85 -6.10 -10.19 -17.98
C ASP A 85 -5.67 -9.72 -16.60
N THR A 86 -5.93 -8.46 -16.23
CA THR A 86 -5.57 -7.95 -14.91
C THR A 86 -6.45 -8.57 -13.83
N ALA A 87 -5.82 -8.88 -12.69
CA ALA A 87 -6.46 -9.31 -11.47
C ALA A 87 -5.88 -8.57 -10.27
N VAL A 88 -6.65 -8.44 -9.19
CA VAL A 88 -6.09 -8.05 -7.89
C VAL A 88 -5.53 -9.29 -7.22
N PHE A 89 -4.25 -9.25 -6.93
CA PHE A 89 -3.53 -10.31 -6.23
C PHE A 89 -3.33 -9.92 -4.76
N GLY A 90 -3.50 -10.88 -3.87
CA GLY A 90 -3.23 -10.76 -2.45
C GLY A 90 -2.09 -11.66 -2.01
N SER A 91 -1.27 -11.19 -1.08
CA SER A 91 -0.17 -11.93 -0.47
C SER A 91 -0.02 -11.57 1.00
N ARG A 92 0.41 -12.52 1.80
CA ARG A 92 0.59 -12.42 3.24
C ARG A 92 2.06 -12.44 3.60
N LEU A 93 2.46 -11.61 4.55
CA LEU A 93 3.68 -11.77 5.32
C LEU A 93 3.28 -12.11 6.75
N GLU A 94 3.44 -13.37 7.13
CA GLU A 94 3.08 -13.83 8.46
C GLU A 94 3.95 -13.15 9.53
N LYS A 95 3.37 -12.88 10.67
CA LYS A 95 4.08 -12.25 11.80
C LYS A 95 5.35 -12.99 12.14
N GLY A 96 6.47 -12.27 12.16
CA GLY A 96 7.79 -12.84 12.43
C GLY A 96 8.46 -13.51 11.24
N GLN A 97 7.81 -13.61 10.09
CA GLN A 97 8.41 -14.09 8.85
C GLN A 97 9.05 -12.94 8.04
N THR A 98 9.94 -13.32 7.12
CA THR A 98 10.64 -12.36 6.24
C THR A 98 10.25 -12.51 4.77
N GLN A 99 9.47 -13.54 4.45
CA GLN A 99 9.09 -13.86 3.08
C GLN A 99 7.57 -13.77 2.90
N TRP A 100 7.18 -13.09 1.85
CA TRP A 100 5.79 -13.03 1.40
C TRP A 100 5.33 -14.37 0.83
N THR A 101 4.11 -14.76 1.12
CA THR A 101 3.48 -15.90 0.45
C THR A 101 3.35 -15.66 -1.05
N ARG A 102 3.21 -16.72 -1.83
CA ARG A 102 2.94 -16.59 -3.27
C ARG A 102 1.63 -15.83 -3.48
N PRO A 103 1.61 -14.73 -4.26
CA PRO A 103 0.39 -13.97 -4.52
C PRO A 103 -0.68 -14.82 -5.21
N LYS A 104 -1.92 -14.68 -4.74
CA LYS A 104 -3.10 -15.37 -5.28
C LYS A 104 -4.09 -14.32 -5.81
N PRO A 105 -4.80 -14.59 -6.91
CA PRO A 105 -5.87 -13.70 -7.37
C PRO A 105 -7.03 -13.74 -6.36
N ILE A 106 -7.46 -12.55 -5.90
CA ILE A 106 -8.56 -12.38 -4.95
C ILE A 106 -9.75 -11.63 -5.55
N ALA A 107 -9.52 -10.88 -6.63
CA ALA A 107 -10.57 -10.28 -7.45
C ALA A 107 -10.14 -10.24 -8.92
N HIS A 108 -11.06 -10.55 -9.81
CA HIS A 108 -10.88 -10.48 -11.27
C HIS A 108 -12.23 -10.30 -11.95
N ASP A 109 -12.22 -9.85 -13.19
CA ASP A 109 -13.37 -9.87 -14.09
C ASP A 109 -12.96 -10.70 -15.33
N PRO A 110 -13.80 -11.62 -15.84
CA PRO A 110 -13.42 -12.51 -16.94
C PRO A 110 -13.24 -11.79 -18.29
N PHE A 111 -13.73 -10.55 -18.41
CA PHE A 111 -13.74 -9.81 -19.68
C PHE A 111 -13.10 -8.43 -19.58
N ARG A 112 -12.90 -7.90 -18.36
CA ARG A 112 -12.57 -6.50 -18.13
C ARG A 112 -11.33 -6.35 -17.28
N SER A 113 -10.63 -5.26 -17.51
CA SER A 113 -9.54 -4.85 -16.65
C SER A 113 -10.05 -4.48 -15.26
N VAL A 114 -9.37 -4.99 -14.23
CA VAL A 114 -9.55 -4.56 -12.83
C VAL A 114 -8.33 -3.77 -12.36
N GLY A 115 -8.50 -2.92 -11.39
CA GLY A 115 -7.39 -2.10 -10.90
C GLY A 115 -7.59 -1.50 -9.51
N ASN A 116 -6.58 -0.78 -9.06
CA ASN A 116 -6.57 0.02 -7.83
C ASN A 116 -7.09 -0.72 -6.59
N GLY A 117 -6.56 -1.93 -6.34
CA GLY A 117 -6.89 -2.66 -5.12
C GLY A 117 -6.47 -1.90 -3.86
N VAL A 118 -7.41 -1.66 -2.94
CA VAL A 118 -7.18 -1.08 -1.62
C VAL A 118 -7.62 -2.09 -0.57
N ILE A 119 -6.69 -2.50 0.27
CA ILE A 119 -6.93 -3.43 1.37
C ILE A 119 -6.95 -2.67 2.71
N TRP A 120 -7.90 -3.00 3.56
CA TRP A 120 -8.02 -2.37 4.87
C TRP A 120 -8.76 -3.28 5.84
N GLU A 121 -8.24 -3.45 7.05
CA GLU A 121 -8.96 -4.09 8.14
C GLU A 121 -9.69 -3.04 8.98
N ALA A 122 -10.98 -3.20 9.12
CA ALA A 122 -11.83 -2.34 9.94
C ALA A 122 -11.70 -2.68 11.43
N PRO A 123 -12.07 -1.78 12.35
CA PRO A 123 -11.99 -2.01 13.79
C PRO A 123 -12.75 -3.25 14.30
N ASP A 124 -13.77 -3.69 13.58
CA ASP A 124 -14.53 -4.90 13.87
C ASP A 124 -13.86 -6.20 13.39
N GLY A 125 -12.68 -6.08 12.75
CA GLY A 125 -11.91 -7.20 12.23
C GLY A 125 -12.33 -7.68 10.83
N VAL A 126 -13.31 -7.01 10.21
CA VAL A 126 -13.69 -7.28 8.82
C VAL A 126 -12.61 -6.69 7.89
N VAL A 127 -12.08 -7.53 7.01
CA VAL A 127 -11.13 -7.07 6.00
C VAL A 127 -11.88 -6.69 4.74
N TRP A 128 -11.71 -5.46 4.30
CA TRP A 128 -12.30 -4.90 3.10
C TRP A 128 -11.28 -4.86 1.97
N LEU A 129 -11.66 -5.37 0.80
CA LEU A 129 -10.98 -5.14 -0.45
C LEU A 129 -11.85 -4.23 -1.31
N PHE A 130 -11.41 -3.01 -1.58
CA PHE A 130 -12.02 -2.12 -2.56
C PHE A 130 -11.21 -2.17 -3.85
N TYR A 131 -11.86 -2.18 -4.99
CA TYR A 131 -11.19 -2.20 -6.29
C TYR A 131 -12.14 -1.69 -7.39
N VAL A 132 -11.63 -1.48 -8.57
CA VAL A 132 -12.42 -1.00 -9.70
C VAL A 132 -12.44 -2.01 -10.84
N VAL A 133 -13.54 -2.02 -11.58
CA VAL A 133 -13.70 -2.73 -12.84
C VAL A 133 -13.95 -1.70 -13.92
N ARG A 134 -13.17 -1.74 -15.00
CA ARG A 134 -13.22 -0.80 -16.12
C ARG A 134 -14.14 -1.34 -17.21
N TYR A 135 -15.12 -0.56 -17.61
CA TYR A 135 -16.15 -0.96 -18.60
C TYR A 135 -15.91 -0.46 -20.02
N GLY A 136 -15.06 0.56 -20.19
CA GLY A 136 -14.68 1.12 -21.48
C GLY A 136 -13.15 1.18 -21.65
N GLU A 137 -12.67 2.15 -22.41
CA GLU A 137 -11.23 2.23 -22.77
C GLU A 137 -10.39 3.00 -21.75
N THR A 138 -11.01 3.87 -20.93
CA THR A 138 -10.34 4.70 -19.93
C THR A 138 -10.83 4.41 -18.53
N TRP A 139 -10.07 4.81 -17.50
CA TRP A 139 -10.46 4.66 -16.09
C TRP A 139 -11.73 5.44 -15.73
N SER A 140 -12.06 6.50 -16.47
CA SER A 140 -13.32 7.24 -16.32
C SER A 140 -14.58 6.42 -16.58
N THR A 141 -14.45 5.20 -17.11
CA THR A 141 -15.56 4.25 -17.32
C THR A 141 -15.68 3.22 -16.22
N SER A 142 -14.92 3.35 -15.14
CA SER A 142 -14.86 2.37 -14.05
C SER A 142 -16.11 2.38 -13.16
N ARG A 143 -16.29 1.27 -12.45
CA ARG A 143 -17.24 1.11 -11.33
C ARG A 143 -16.49 0.59 -10.12
N LEU A 144 -16.81 1.17 -8.98
CA LEU A 144 -16.21 0.80 -7.70
C LEU A 144 -16.90 -0.42 -7.13
N GLN A 145 -16.12 -1.43 -6.80
CA GLN A 145 -16.56 -2.69 -6.20
C GLN A 145 -15.83 -2.97 -4.89
N PHE A 146 -16.36 -3.89 -4.10
CA PHE A 146 -15.73 -4.39 -2.89
C PHE A 146 -15.98 -5.88 -2.68
N LYS A 147 -15.12 -6.48 -1.86
CA LYS A 147 -15.28 -7.83 -1.27
C LYS A 147 -14.94 -7.75 0.21
N LEU A 148 -15.50 -8.68 1.00
CA LEU A 148 -15.29 -8.79 2.44
C LEU A 148 -14.63 -10.13 2.78
N SER A 149 -13.79 -10.10 3.80
CA SER A 149 -13.29 -11.29 4.47
C SER A 149 -13.54 -11.19 5.97
N HIS A 150 -14.02 -12.26 6.57
CA HIS A 150 -14.29 -12.39 8.01
C HIS A 150 -13.31 -13.34 8.71
N ASP A 151 -12.30 -13.82 7.99
CA ASP A 151 -11.34 -14.84 8.41
C ASP A 151 -9.89 -14.43 8.15
N ASN A 152 -9.55 -13.16 8.43
CA ASN A 152 -8.20 -12.59 8.22
C ASN A 152 -7.70 -12.72 6.76
N ALA A 153 -8.54 -12.44 5.78
CA ALA A 153 -8.23 -12.50 4.35
C ALA A 153 -7.85 -13.91 3.82
N GLU A 154 -8.35 -14.98 4.45
CA GLU A 154 -8.22 -16.34 3.92
C GLU A 154 -9.23 -16.61 2.82
N THR A 155 -10.50 -16.23 3.06
CA THR A 155 -11.56 -16.34 2.06
C THR A 155 -12.26 -14.99 1.85
N TRP A 156 -12.90 -14.84 0.70
CA TRP A 156 -13.52 -13.59 0.27
C TRP A 156 -14.97 -13.83 -0.17
N SER A 157 -15.83 -12.88 0.17
CA SER A 157 -17.20 -12.83 -0.34
C SER A 157 -17.22 -12.71 -1.86
N ASP A 158 -18.40 -12.89 -2.46
CA ASP A 158 -18.65 -12.43 -3.81
C ASP A 158 -18.42 -10.90 -3.92
N ALA A 159 -18.16 -10.45 -5.14
CA ALA A 159 -18.01 -9.02 -5.43
C ALA A 159 -19.36 -8.32 -5.32
N SER A 160 -19.34 -7.13 -4.72
CA SER A 160 -20.50 -6.24 -4.66
C SER A 160 -20.13 -4.87 -5.22
N VAL A 161 -21.09 -4.24 -5.90
CA VAL A 161 -20.92 -2.87 -6.41
C VAL A 161 -21.10 -1.90 -5.26
N LEU A 162 -20.10 -1.03 -5.04
CA LEU A 162 -20.16 0.01 -4.01
C LEU A 162 -20.69 1.34 -4.57
N SER A 163 -20.32 1.69 -5.79
CA SER A 163 -20.84 2.86 -6.50
C SER A 163 -21.18 2.48 -7.95
N LEU A 164 -22.37 2.89 -8.39
CA LEU A 164 -22.83 2.74 -9.78
C LEU A 164 -22.41 3.91 -10.67
N ASP A 165 -21.93 5.01 -10.06
CA ASP A 165 -21.50 6.18 -10.81
C ASP A 165 -20.27 5.86 -11.65
N GLU A 166 -20.34 6.20 -12.93
CA GLU A 166 -19.26 6.01 -13.88
C GLU A 166 -18.08 6.91 -13.51
N GLY A 167 -16.87 6.34 -13.50
CA GLY A 167 -15.67 7.07 -13.16
C GLY A 167 -15.34 7.13 -11.66
N ASP A 168 -16.20 6.57 -10.80
CA ASP A 168 -15.83 6.43 -9.39
C ASP A 168 -14.70 5.42 -9.21
N MET A 169 -13.62 5.88 -8.59
CA MET A 169 -12.36 5.17 -8.44
C MET A 169 -11.89 5.23 -6.98
N VAL A 170 -11.05 4.28 -6.58
CA VAL A 170 -10.43 4.21 -5.25
C VAL A 170 -8.92 4.17 -5.35
N ARG A 171 -8.21 4.72 -4.35
CA ARG A 171 -6.76 4.61 -4.20
C ARG A 171 -6.31 4.78 -2.74
N GLY A 172 -6.91 5.72 -2.01
CA GLY A 172 -6.61 5.98 -0.60
C GLY A 172 -7.22 4.93 0.33
N ARG A 173 -6.57 4.70 1.47
CA ARG A 173 -7.07 3.82 2.51
C ARG A 173 -8.16 4.53 3.32
N PRO A 174 -9.19 3.80 3.80
CA PRO A 174 -10.16 4.35 4.73
C PRO A 174 -9.49 4.83 6.03
N ILE A 175 -10.06 5.85 6.63
CA ILE A 175 -9.80 6.23 8.02
C ILE A 175 -11.05 5.99 8.87
N VAL A 176 -10.85 5.78 10.16
CA VAL A 176 -11.92 5.75 11.15
C VAL A 176 -12.06 7.14 11.76
N LEU A 177 -13.24 7.73 11.65
CA LEU A 177 -13.55 9.01 12.26
C LEU A 177 -13.76 8.86 13.78
N ASN A 178 -13.58 9.94 14.53
CA ASN A 178 -13.74 9.93 15.99
C ASN A 178 -15.13 9.46 16.46
N ASN A 179 -16.16 9.61 15.62
CA ASN A 179 -17.51 9.11 15.89
C ASN A 179 -17.72 7.63 15.54
N GLY A 180 -16.69 6.93 15.02
CA GLY A 180 -16.72 5.52 14.65
C GLY A 180 -17.10 5.25 13.21
N ASP A 181 -17.51 6.24 12.42
CA ASP A 181 -17.77 6.06 10.99
C ASP A 181 -16.46 5.83 10.22
N TYR A 182 -16.55 5.17 9.07
CA TYR A 182 -15.42 4.97 8.17
C TYR A 182 -15.50 5.97 7.02
N LEU A 183 -14.39 6.60 6.69
CA LEU A 183 -14.30 7.54 5.57
C LEU A 183 -13.35 6.97 4.51
N LEU A 184 -13.91 6.48 3.42
CA LEU A 184 -13.18 5.92 2.28
C LEU A 184 -12.88 7.01 1.27
N PRO A 185 -11.60 7.35 1.02
CA PRO A 185 -11.22 8.27 -0.02
C PRO A 185 -11.48 7.66 -1.41
N ILE A 186 -12.28 8.34 -2.22
CA ILE A 186 -12.54 8.00 -3.61
C ILE A 186 -12.34 9.22 -4.50
N TYR A 187 -12.40 9.03 -5.80
CA TYR A 187 -12.41 10.12 -6.75
C TYR A 187 -13.27 9.78 -7.96
N HIS A 188 -13.80 10.80 -8.57
CA HIS A 188 -14.57 10.72 -9.80
C HIS A 188 -13.68 11.20 -10.95
N GLU A 189 -13.22 10.26 -11.77
CA GLU A 189 -12.36 10.53 -12.91
C GLU A 189 -13.19 10.79 -14.14
N THR A 190 -12.88 11.86 -14.85
CA THR A 190 -13.54 12.28 -16.09
C THR A 190 -12.54 12.36 -17.23
N GLY A 191 -13.05 12.40 -18.44
CA GLY A 191 -12.22 12.51 -19.65
C GLY A 191 -12.01 11.16 -20.33
N ARG A 192 -11.52 11.22 -21.56
CA ARG A 192 -11.29 10.05 -22.44
C ARG A 192 -9.83 9.91 -22.85
N ASP A 193 -8.96 10.72 -22.30
CA ASP A 193 -7.54 10.69 -22.57
C ASP A 193 -6.82 9.95 -21.43
N PRO A 194 -6.16 8.80 -21.69
CA PRO A 194 -5.42 8.06 -20.67
C PRO A 194 -4.17 8.80 -20.16
N GLU A 195 -3.71 9.83 -20.88
CA GLU A 195 -2.52 10.62 -20.56
C GLU A 195 -2.85 11.92 -19.81
N SER A 196 -4.12 12.16 -19.47
CA SER A 196 -4.56 13.38 -18.81
C SER A 196 -5.62 13.10 -17.74
N VAL A 197 -5.47 13.75 -16.58
CA VAL A 197 -6.55 13.86 -15.59
C VAL A 197 -7.43 15.04 -15.96
N GLY A 198 -8.66 14.77 -16.36
CA GLY A 198 -9.60 15.79 -16.82
C GLY A 198 -9.85 16.89 -15.77
N PRO A 199 -10.09 18.14 -16.20
CA PRO A 199 -10.28 19.27 -15.28
C PRO A 199 -11.53 19.15 -14.42
N ASP A 200 -12.52 18.36 -14.85
CA ASP A 200 -13.74 18.07 -14.09
C ASP A 200 -13.60 16.88 -13.13
N SER A 201 -12.43 16.24 -13.10
CA SER A 201 -12.16 15.18 -12.14
C SER A 201 -12.09 15.75 -10.72
N THR A 202 -12.70 15.05 -9.77
CA THR A 202 -12.84 15.51 -8.38
C THR A 202 -12.53 14.41 -7.39
N SER A 203 -11.91 14.77 -6.29
CA SER A 203 -11.79 13.90 -5.12
C SER A 203 -13.03 14.05 -4.24
N LEU A 204 -13.44 12.97 -3.60
CA LEU A 204 -14.56 12.94 -2.67
C LEU A 204 -14.43 11.71 -1.75
N PHE A 205 -15.44 11.49 -0.90
CA PHE A 205 -15.39 10.38 0.06
C PHE A 205 -16.71 9.63 0.10
N LEU A 206 -16.61 8.35 0.45
CA LEU A 206 -17.76 7.56 0.89
C LEU A 206 -17.66 7.37 2.41
N ARG A 207 -18.68 7.84 3.13
CA ARG A 207 -18.78 7.68 4.58
C ARG A 207 -19.68 6.50 4.90
N PHE A 208 -19.18 5.54 5.68
CA PHE A 208 -19.93 4.38 6.14
C PHE A 208 -20.25 4.51 7.61
N ASP A 209 -21.55 4.42 7.94
CA ASP A 209 -22.04 4.26 9.29
C ASP A 209 -22.09 2.75 9.61
N PRO A 210 -21.18 2.21 10.44
CA PRO A 210 -21.12 0.76 10.70
C PRO A 210 -22.31 0.26 11.52
N THR A 211 -23.00 1.13 12.24
CA THR A 211 -24.20 0.77 13.02
C THR A 211 -25.41 0.60 12.11
N LYS A 212 -25.61 1.54 11.18
CA LYS A 212 -26.73 1.50 10.23
C LYS A 212 -26.40 0.68 8.98
N LYS A 213 -25.12 0.41 8.71
CA LYS A 213 -24.60 -0.22 7.50
C LYS A 213 -24.98 0.54 6.22
N ILE A 214 -24.88 1.85 6.26
CA ILE A 214 -25.23 2.75 5.17
C ILE A 214 -24.00 3.52 4.71
N TRP A 215 -23.80 3.55 3.39
CA TRP A 215 -22.84 4.42 2.73
C TRP A 215 -23.49 5.73 2.29
N THR A 216 -22.81 6.84 2.53
CA THR A 216 -23.22 8.19 2.09
C THR A 216 -22.09 8.84 1.33
N LYS A 217 -22.38 9.37 0.15
CA LYS A 217 -21.40 10.10 -0.68
C LYS A 217 -21.30 11.54 -0.17
N THR A 218 -20.08 12.06 -0.01
CA THR A 218 -19.81 13.43 0.45
C THR A 218 -19.78 14.43 -0.70
N GLY A 219 -19.69 15.71 -0.38
CA GLY A 219 -19.42 16.75 -1.39
C GLY A 219 -18.02 16.59 -2.02
N PRO A 220 -17.86 16.99 -3.29
CA PRO A 220 -16.60 16.87 -4.01
C PRO A 220 -15.61 17.99 -3.66
N ILE A 221 -14.31 17.67 -3.67
CA ILE A 221 -13.22 18.64 -3.74
C ILE A 221 -13.00 19.01 -5.20
N ARG A 222 -13.31 20.25 -5.56
CA ARG A 222 -13.07 20.80 -6.89
C ARG A 222 -11.80 21.62 -6.89
N SER A 223 -11.03 21.58 -7.97
CA SER A 223 -9.86 22.43 -8.17
C SER A 223 -9.72 22.83 -9.63
N ARG A 224 -9.00 23.91 -9.88
CA ARG A 224 -8.92 24.54 -11.22
C ARG A 224 -8.51 23.60 -12.36
N LYS A 225 -7.65 22.61 -12.09
CA LYS A 225 -7.15 21.65 -13.09
C LYS A 225 -7.69 20.23 -12.88
N GLY A 226 -8.67 20.05 -11.99
CA GLY A 226 -9.09 18.75 -11.51
C GLY A 226 -8.12 18.18 -10.48
N ASN A 227 -8.57 17.17 -9.77
CA ASN A 227 -7.76 16.42 -8.81
C ASN A 227 -8.34 15.01 -8.60
N ILE A 228 -7.48 14.08 -8.22
CA ILE A 228 -7.82 12.68 -7.99
C ILE A 228 -7.04 12.12 -6.80
N GLN A 229 -7.37 10.90 -6.40
CA GLN A 229 -6.59 10.10 -5.45
C GLN A 229 -6.32 10.83 -4.12
N PRO A 230 -7.39 11.23 -3.38
CA PRO A 230 -7.24 11.91 -2.11
C PRO A 230 -6.67 10.97 -1.04
N ALA A 231 -5.91 11.56 -0.13
CA ALA A 231 -5.60 11.00 1.18
C ALA A 231 -6.03 12.00 2.26
N VAL A 232 -6.51 11.54 3.40
CA VAL A 232 -7.20 12.37 4.39
C VAL A 232 -6.80 12.02 5.80
N VAL A 233 -6.75 13.03 6.66
CA VAL A 233 -6.62 12.86 8.11
C VAL A 233 -7.68 13.69 8.84
N GLN A 234 -8.11 13.20 9.98
CA GLN A 234 -8.97 13.95 10.90
C GLN A 234 -8.11 14.61 11.97
N LEU A 235 -8.25 15.93 12.15
CA LEU A 235 -7.56 16.71 13.18
C LEU A 235 -8.39 16.80 14.46
N THR A 236 -9.65 17.21 14.33
CA THR A 236 -10.66 17.29 15.40
C THR A 236 -11.93 16.58 14.93
N ASP A 237 -12.99 16.56 15.75
CA ASP A 237 -14.26 15.92 15.38
C ASP A 237 -14.84 16.49 14.06
N ASN A 238 -14.64 17.77 13.82
CA ASN A 238 -15.16 18.46 12.65
C ASN A 238 -14.11 18.74 11.57
N ASP A 239 -12.85 18.91 11.97
CA ASP A 239 -11.80 19.39 11.04
C ASP A 239 -11.04 18.22 10.42
N LEU A 240 -11.06 18.17 9.09
CA LEU A 240 -10.29 17.23 8.29
C LEU A 240 -9.47 17.99 7.25
N ILE A 241 -8.30 17.44 6.93
CA ILE A 241 -7.45 17.90 5.84
C ILE A 241 -7.33 16.77 4.82
N ALA A 242 -7.51 17.12 3.55
CA ALA A 242 -7.24 16.22 2.42
C ALA A 242 -6.13 16.80 1.54
N TYR A 243 -5.22 15.93 1.14
CA TYR A 243 -4.28 16.16 0.06
C TYR A 243 -4.64 15.27 -1.12
N CYS A 244 -4.64 15.84 -2.33
CA CYS A 244 -5.04 15.14 -3.55
C CYS A 244 -3.94 15.28 -4.61
N ARG A 245 -3.75 14.23 -5.41
CA ARG A 245 -2.95 14.32 -6.62
C ARG A 245 -3.58 15.35 -7.54
N ARG A 246 -2.74 16.23 -8.11
CA ARG A 246 -3.21 17.26 -9.06
C ARG A 246 -3.72 16.68 -10.37
N GLY A 247 -4.58 17.40 -11.05
CA GLY A 247 -4.98 17.14 -12.42
C GLY A 247 -4.00 17.67 -13.48
N GLY A 248 -4.36 17.53 -14.74
CA GLY A 248 -3.59 17.94 -15.92
C GLY A 248 -2.78 16.81 -16.54
N ASP A 249 -1.95 17.16 -17.51
CA ASP A 249 -1.31 16.21 -18.41
C ASP A 249 -0.10 15.50 -17.81
N TYR A 250 0.19 14.33 -18.37
CA TYR A 250 1.42 13.57 -18.14
C TYR A 250 2.52 13.92 -19.15
N SER A 251 2.14 14.24 -20.38
CA SER A 251 3.06 14.54 -21.47
C SER A 251 2.52 15.66 -22.37
N PRO A 252 3.19 16.81 -22.44
CA PRO A 252 4.31 17.22 -21.59
C PRO A 252 3.86 17.44 -20.14
N LYS A 253 4.73 17.07 -19.19
CA LYS A 253 4.43 17.30 -17.77
C LYS A 253 4.39 18.81 -17.50
N THR A 254 3.25 19.29 -17.01
CA THR A 254 3.13 20.66 -16.55
C THR A 254 3.55 20.79 -15.09
N ILE A 255 4.09 21.95 -14.71
CA ILE A 255 4.40 22.29 -13.31
C ILE A 255 3.10 22.35 -12.52
N GLY A 256 3.11 21.82 -11.31
CA GLY A 256 1.96 21.87 -10.41
C GLY A 256 2.26 21.31 -9.02
N TYR A 257 1.31 21.50 -8.14
CA TYR A 257 1.42 21.22 -6.73
C TYR A 257 0.35 20.20 -6.30
N ILE A 258 0.57 19.54 -5.18
CA ILE A 258 -0.45 18.75 -4.50
C ILE A 258 -1.61 19.68 -4.16
N VAL A 259 -2.83 19.24 -4.45
CA VAL A 259 -4.04 19.99 -4.12
C VAL A 259 -4.41 19.74 -2.67
N ARG A 260 -4.65 20.79 -1.89
CA ARG A 260 -5.05 20.74 -0.49
C ARG A 260 -6.46 21.29 -0.33
N ALA A 261 -7.28 20.61 0.49
CA ALA A 261 -8.63 21.05 0.87
C ALA A 261 -8.90 20.77 2.34
N GLU A 262 -9.86 21.47 2.90
CA GLU A 262 -10.31 21.39 4.30
C GLU A 262 -11.79 21.08 4.38
N SER A 263 -12.17 20.36 5.42
CA SER A 263 -13.56 20.20 5.86
C SER A 263 -13.68 20.65 7.30
N HIS A 264 -14.81 21.28 7.65
CA HIS A 264 -15.13 21.74 9.00
C HIS A 264 -16.45 21.15 9.53
N ASP A 265 -16.95 20.09 8.88
CA ASP A 265 -18.22 19.44 9.20
C ASP A 265 -18.10 17.89 9.24
N GLY A 266 -16.93 17.40 9.62
CA GLY A 266 -16.67 15.97 9.72
C GLY A 266 -16.54 15.27 8.37
N GLY A 267 -16.11 15.98 7.32
CA GLY A 267 -15.86 15.41 6.00
C GLY A 267 -17.08 15.36 5.09
N LEU A 268 -18.20 16.02 5.43
CA LEU A 268 -19.42 16.05 4.62
C LEU A 268 -19.28 17.00 3.43
N THR A 269 -18.73 18.19 3.69
CA THR A 269 -18.41 19.17 2.65
C THR A 269 -16.97 19.61 2.71
N TRP A 270 -16.44 20.10 1.60
CA TRP A 270 -15.03 20.44 1.44
C TRP A 270 -14.86 21.82 0.81
N SER A 271 -13.83 22.51 1.21
CA SER A 271 -13.39 23.75 0.54
C SER A 271 -13.00 23.48 -0.91
N GLU A 272 -12.92 24.54 -1.72
CA GLU A 272 -12.22 24.47 -2.98
C GLU A 272 -10.75 24.02 -2.76
N GLY A 273 -10.29 23.07 -3.57
CA GLY A 273 -8.92 22.59 -3.53
C GLY A 273 -7.95 23.62 -4.10
N LYS A 274 -6.93 23.96 -3.33
CA LYS A 274 -5.88 24.94 -3.68
C LYS A 274 -4.52 24.26 -3.78
N ASP A 275 -3.63 24.86 -4.57
CA ASP A 275 -2.23 24.43 -4.64
C ASP A 275 -1.59 24.55 -3.25
N SER A 276 -0.98 23.49 -2.76
CA SER A 276 -0.19 23.46 -1.53
C SER A 276 1.25 23.94 -1.78
N ALA A 277 2.09 23.90 -0.75
CA ALA A 277 3.52 24.15 -0.87
C ALA A 277 4.33 22.96 -1.45
N PHE A 278 3.68 21.81 -1.68
CA PHE A 278 4.34 20.58 -2.12
C PHE A 278 4.24 20.41 -3.64
N PRO A 279 5.37 20.21 -4.34
CA PRO A 279 5.36 19.92 -5.77
C PRO A 279 4.68 18.58 -6.06
N ASN A 280 4.11 18.45 -7.26
CA ASN A 280 3.54 17.19 -7.70
C ASN A 280 3.73 16.98 -9.19
N PRO A 281 4.45 15.92 -9.61
CA PRO A 281 4.65 15.59 -11.02
C PRO A 281 3.45 14.85 -11.64
N ASN A 282 2.23 15.15 -11.20
CA ASN A 282 1.03 14.37 -11.49
C ASN A 282 1.20 12.90 -11.04
N ALA A 283 1.51 12.71 -9.75
CA ALA A 283 1.73 11.41 -9.11
C ALA A 283 0.89 11.28 -7.85
N ALA A 284 0.51 10.04 -7.53
CA ALA A 284 -0.18 9.73 -6.28
C ALA A 284 0.67 10.08 -5.06
N ILE A 285 -0.01 10.40 -3.98
CA ILE A 285 0.57 10.70 -2.66
C ILE A 285 -0.08 9.79 -1.62
N ASP A 286 0.47 9.78 -0.40
CA ASP A 286 -0.24 9.30 0.77
C ASP A 286 -0.06 10.25 1.96
N PHE A 287 -1.07 10.28 2.83
CA PHE A 287 -1.14 11.22 3.95
C PHE A 287 -1.73 10.51 5.16
N ILE A 288 -0.95 10.40 6.24
CA ILE A 288 -1.32 9.66 7.44
C ILE A 288 -1.12 10.49 8.70
N LYS A 289 -1.97 10.24 9.70
CA LYS A 289 -1.81 10.74 11.08
C LYS A 289 -1.22 9.62 11.92
N LEU A 290 -0.12 9.89 12.58
CA LEU A 290 0.57 8.95 13.46
C LEU A 290 -0.11 8.88 14.83
N LYS A 291 0.16 7.84 15.61
CA LYS A 291 -0.31 7.67 16.99
C LYS A 291 0.16 8.80 17.92
N SER A 292 1.29 9.43 17.60
CA SER A 292 1.79 10.64 18.29
C SER A 292 0.95 11.90 18.02
N GLY A 293 0.04 11.85 17.03
CA GLY A 293 -0.72 12.99 16.54
C GLY A 293 -0.03 13.79 15.45
N ARG A 294 1.26 13.50 15.16
CA ARG A 294 1.99 14.11 14.03
C ARG A 294 1.47 13.60 12.70
N LEU A 295 1.67 14.41 11.66
CA LEU A 295 1.21 14.10 10.31
C LEU A 295 2.41 13.79 9.42
N VAL A 296 2.27 12.79 8.56
CA VAL A 296 3.27 12.43 7.55
C VAL A 296 2.64 12.46 6.17
N LEU A 297 3.23 13.25 5.26
CA LEU A 297 2.90 13.30 3.84
C LEU A 297 4.02 12.60 3.06
N ILE A 298 3.65 11.60 2.24
CA ILE A 298 4.58 10.84 1.39
C ILE A 298 4.26 11.15 -0.06
N PHE A 299 5.24 11.71 -0.78
CA PHE A 299 5.04 12.23 -2.12
C PHE A 299 6.34 12.24 -2.94
N ASN A 300 6.25 12.53 -4.23
CA ASN A 300 7.42 12.80 -5.04
C ASN A 300 7.77 14.29 -4.97
N ASP A 301 8.87 14.61 -4.30
CA ASP A 301 9.33 16.02 -4.12
C ASP A 301 10.01 16.53 -5.39
N SER A 302 9.21 16.65 -6.44
CA SER A 302 9.60 17.09 -7.77
C SER A 302 8.40 17.62 -8.55
N MET A 303 8.63 18.59 -9.41
CA MET A 303 7.61 19.11 -10.31
C MET A 303 7.36 18.20 -11.54
N THR A 304 8.35 17.40 -11.93
CA THR A 304 8.34 16.71 -13.22
C THR A 304 8.68 15.22 -13.17
N ARG A 305 9.35 14.74 -12.11
CA ARG A 305 9.82 13.35 -12.00
C ARG A 305 9.18 12.65 -10.79
N ARG A 306 8.96 11.35 -10.89
CA ARG A 306 8.52 10.51 -9.76
C ARG A 306 9.72 10.05 -8.91
N THR A 307 10.65 10.97 -8.66
CA THR A 307 11.82 10.83 -7.81
C THR A 307 12.26 12.21 -7.32
N PRO A 308 12.72 12.37 -6.06
CA PRO A 308 12.72 11.36 -4.99
C PRO A 308 11.29 11.00 -4.53
N LEU A 309 11.16 9.87 -3.80
CA LEU A 309 10.02 9.61 -2.93
C LEU A 309 10.40 10.10 -1.53
N THR A 310 9.64 11.04 -0.99
CA THR A 310 10.00 11.82 0.20
C THR A 310 8.91 11.70 1.26
N ALA A 311 9.29 11.60 2.53
CA ALA A 311 8.42 11.79 3.68
C ALA A 311 8.63 13.21 4.24
N SER A 312 7.52 13.94 4.44
CA SER A 312 7.52 15.21 5.15
C SER A 312 6.68 15.08 6.42
N LEU A 313 7.08 15.76 7.52
CA LEU A 313 6.44 15.65 8.81
C LEU A 313 6.00 17.02 9.33
N SER A 314 4.75 17.08 9.83
CA SER A 314 4.19 18.20 10.57
C SER A 314 3.89 17.80 12.01
N SER A 315 4.32 18.66 12.96
CA SER A 315 4.06 18.48 14.39
C SER A 315 2.99 19.43 14.94
N ASP A 316 2.43 20.28 14.09
CA ASP A 316 1.55 21.40 14.47
C ASP A 316 0.21 21.37 13.70
N GLN A 317 -0.28 20.18 13.39
CA GLN A 317 -1.57 19.97 12.73
C GLN A 317 -1.67 20.67 11.36
N ASP A 318 -0.69 20.40 10.49
CA ASP A 318 -0.63 20.88 9.09
C ASP A 318 -0.26 22.37 8.92
N ARG A 319 0.09 23.09 9.98
CA ARG A 319 0.44 24.52 9.87
C ARG A 319 1.82 24.72 9.27
N THR A 320 2.80 23.90 9.68
CA THR A 320 4.15 23.89 9.12
C THR A 320 4.67 22.49 8.86
N TRP A 321 5.63 22.40 7.94
CA TRP A 321 6.25 21.14 7.51
C TRP A 321 7.78 21.28 7.48
N PRO A 322 8.42 21.43 8.65
CA PRO A 322 9.85 21.75 8.74
C PRO A 322 10.76 20.56 8.41
N VAL A 323 10.23 19.34 8.40
CA VAL A 323 11.01 18.12 8.22
C VAL A 323 10.68 17.49 6.88
N ARG A 324 11.74 17.20 6.09
CA ARG A 324 11.66 16.41 4.84
C ARG A 324 12.82 15.44 4.79
N ARG A 325 12.55 14.20 4.44
CA ARG A 325 13.57 13.17 4.25
C ARG A 325 13.25 12.28 3.06
N ASN A 326 14.23 12.07 2.19
CA ASN A 326 14.10 11.16 1.07
C ASN A 326 14.10 9.70 1.57
N ILE A 327 13.04 8.97 1.23
CA ILE A 327 12.94 7.52 1.46
C ILE A 327 13.81 6.79 0.46
N ILE A 328 13.71 7.20 -0.80
CA ILE A 328 14.49 6.66 -1.92
C ILE A 328 14.60 7.69 -3.03
N GLU A 329 15.74 7.71 -3.70
CA GLU A 329 16.01 8.56 -4.86
C GLU A 329 16.85 7.83 -5.91
N GLY A 330 16.98 8.39 -7.08
CA GLY A 330 17.76 7.85 -8.19
C GLY A 330 17.14 8.13 -9.55
N ASP A 331 17.63 7.46 -10.58
CA ASP A 331 17.15 7.66 -11.96
C ASP A 331 15.87 6.87 -12.32
N ARG A 332 15.32 6.14 -11.35
CA ARG A 332 14.09 5.37 -11.50
C ARG A 332 12.88 6.19 -11.05
N ASP A 333 11.70 5.79 -11.53
CA ASP A 333 10.44 6.29 -11.02
C ASP A 333 10.03 5.46 -9.79
N PHE A 334 9.63 6.16 -8.71
CA PHE A 334 9.05 5.59 -7.51
C PHE A 334 7.67 6.19 -7.31
N GLY A 335 6.63 5.39 -7.42
CA GLY A 335 5.29 5.94 -7.46
C GLY A 335 4.28 5.17 -6.62
N TYR A 336 3.17 5.85 -6.38
CA TYR A 336 1.99 5.33 -5.71
C TYR A 336 2.30 4.80 -4.30
N PRO A 337 2.81 5.65 -3.40
CA PRO A 337 3.00 5.29 -2.01
C PRO A 337 1.67 4.93 -1.36
N SER A 338 1.67 3.92 -0.50
CA SER A 338 0.58 3.59 0.42
C SER A 338 1.18 3.20 1.75
N ALA A 339 0.87 3.98 2.79
CA ALA A 339 1.48 3.87 4.10
C ALA A 339 0.45 3.71 5.22
N PHE A 340 0.87 3.12 6.30
CA PHE A 340 0.16 3.11 7.58
C PHE A 340 1.15 2.94 8.73
N GLN A 341 0.74 3.33 9.92
CA GLN A 341 1.49 3.00 11.13
C GLN A 341 0.95 1.73 11.75
N ALA A 342 1.79 0.72 11.87
CA ALA A 342 1.48 -0.58 12.44
C ALA A 342 1.28 -0.54 13.97
N SER A 343 0.85 -1.66 14.54
CA SER A 343 0.62 -1.81 15.98
C SER A 343 1.90 -1.59 16.80
N ASP A 344 3.05 -1.96 16.27
CA ASP A 344 4.38 -1.78 16.86
C ASP A 344 4.93 -0.34 16.77
N GLY A 345 4.19 0.59 16.15
CA GLY A 345 4.57 1.99 15.99
C GLY A 345 5.37 2.30 14.72
N ARG A 346 5.79 1.29 13.96
CA ARG A 346 6.52 1.48 12.71
C ARG A 346 5.59 1.92 11.59
N ILE A 347 6.14 2.68 10.66
CA ILE A 347 5.46 3.07 9.44
C ILE A 347 5.85 2.07 8.36
N HIS A 348 4.85 1.38 7.85
CA HIS A 348 4.97 0.50 6.69
C HIS A 348 4.50 1.24 5.46
N LEU A 349 5.32 1.21 4.43
CA LEU A 349 5.07 1.88 3.16
C LEU A 349 5.28 0.89 2.01
N VAL A 350 4.32 0.76 1.12
CA VAL A 350 4.50 0.09 -0.17
C VAL A 350 4.49 1.11 -1.29
N PHE A 351 5.33 0.89 -2.30
CA PHE A 351 5.40 1.71 -3.50
C PHE A 351 5.92 0.89 -4.67
N THR A 352 5.70 1.37 -5.88
CA THR A 352 6.14 0.66 -7.09
C THR A 352 7.29 1.38 -7.78
N SER A 353 8.15 0.61 -8.45
CA SER A 353 9.29 1.09 -9.22
C SER A 353 9.47 0.31 -10.53
N ASP A 354 10.55 0.62 -11.24
CA ASP A 354 11.00 -0.11 -12.43
C ASP A 354 9.88 -0.27 -13.48
N ARG A 355 9.29 0.87 -13.89
CA ARG A 355 8.16 0.90 -14.84
C ARG A 355 6.97 0.08 -14.36
N ARG A 356 6.70 0.10 -13.04
CA ARG A 356 5.57 -0.59 -12.41
C ARG A 356 5.66 -2.13 -12.45
N THR A 357 6.87 -2.68 -12.51
CA THR A 357 7.12 -4.13 -12.48
C THR A 357 7.55 -4.64 -11.10
N VAL A 358 7.93 -3.72 -10.20
CA VAL A 358 8.44 -4.05 -8.87
C VAL A 358 7.57 -3.39 -7.80
N VAL A 359 7.18 -4.18 -6.80
CA VAL A 359 6.57 -3.71 -5.55
C VAL A 359 7.64 -3.72 -4.47
N ASN A 360 7.85 -2.57 -3.84
CA ASN A 360 8.79 -2.39 -2.72
C ASN A 360 8.01 -2.20 -1.42
N HIS A 361 8.61 -2.68 -0.33
CA HIS A 361 8.13 -2.51 1.03
C HIS A 361 9.21 -1.83 1.85
N ALA A 362 8.94 -0.62 2.30
CA ALA A 362 9.78 0.14 3.22
C ALA A 362 9.20 0.10 4.62
N VAL A 363 10.09 0.03 5.62
CA VAL A 363 9.75 0.10 7.04
C VAL A 363 10.68 1.10 7.70
N PHE A 364 10.11 2.05 8.41
CA PHE A 364 10.81 3.07 9.18
C PHE A 364 9.93 3.52 10.35
N ASP A 365 10.46 4.36 11.21
CA ASP A 365 9.71 4.94 12.31
C ASP A 365 9.68 6.48 12.23
N GLU A 366 9.00 7.08 13.17
CA GLU A 366 8.90 8.53 13.28
C GLU A 366 10.26 9.18 13.56
N ASP A 367 11.11 8.52 14.37
CA ASP A 367 12.45 9.01 14.70
C ASP A 367 13.34 9.04 13.46
N TRP A 368 13.18 8.05 12.56
CA TRP A 368 13.87 8.08 11.29
C TRP A 368 13.49 9.33 10.48
N VAL A 369 12.22 9.70 10.42
CA VAL A 369 11.81 10.92 9.68
C VAL A 369 12.40 12.16 10.31
N VAL A 370 12.33 12.29 11.64
CA VAL A 370 12.77 13.48 12.39
C VAL A 370 14.30 13.66 12.36
N ASN A 371 15.04 12.59 12.65
CA ASN A 371 16.50 12.66 12.84
C ASN A 371 17.29 12.77 11.53
N GLY A 372 16.65 12.62 10.39
CA GLY A 372 17.28 12.77 9.08
C GLY A 372 17.10 14.15 8.44
N ALA A 373 16.49 15.07 9.14
CA ALA A 373 16.33 16.44 8.67
C ALA A 373 17.66 17.18 8.77
N THR A 374 18.57 16.93 7.83
CA THR A 374 19.75 17.75 7.64
C THR A 374 19.48 18.73 6.51
N GLY A 375 19.33 19.99 6.85
CA GLY A 375 19.70 21.08 5.97
C GLY A 375 18.59 21.65 5.09
N ASP A 376 18.27 22.89 5.38
CA ASP A 376 17.82 23.94 4.48
C ASP A 376 16.49 23.74 3.73
N ALA A 377 15.41 24.04 4.45
CA ALA A 377 14.27 24.69 3.81
C ALA A 377 14.78 26.02 3.22
N LYS A 378 15.17 26.04 1.94
CA LYS A 378 15.29 27.24 1.13
C LYS A 378 13.98 27.59 0.49
#